data_6da296ef71ac5a4eae545e5640175ebd
#
_entry.id   6da296ef71ac5a4eae545e5640175ebd
#
_cell.length_a   1.000
_cell.length_b   1.000
_cell.length_c   1.000
_cell.angle_alpha   90.00
_cell.angle_beta   90.00
_cell.angle_gamma   90.00
#
_symmetry.space_group_name_H-M   'P 1'
#
loop_
_entity.id
_entity.type
_entity.pdbx_description
1 polymer ?
#
loop_
_entity_poly.entity_id
_entity_poly.type
_entity_poly.pdbx_seq_one_letter_code
_entity_poly.pdbx_strand_id
1 'polypeptide(L)'
;MRPALAAIVFLVFFCFTGELHAADVDLEVILAADVSRSIDDGEFDLQRKGYAAALTDPRVLTAIRGRSGAAIGVCFIEWSGEEDQQVVVDWSEIRDEEDAGTIATAILAAPRSFMGRTSISAAIDFAMAHFAKSKWQAKRHIIDISGDGTNNSGRPVTEARDQAIASGATINGLAIINDRPNLGYSAHTQPPGGLPLYYRQNVIGGPNAFLLVVQDFNSFADAMANKLAKEIDVAGSAAEKRVSLLDFH
;
A
#
# COMPACT_ATOMS: atom_id res chain seq x y z
N MET A 1 -62.75 47.85 -23.36
CA MET A 1 -62.00 46.60 -23.50
C MET A 1 -60.57 46.86 -23.02
N ARG A 2 -60.19 46.32 -21.89
CA ARG A 2 -58.82 46.43 -21.34
C ARG A 2 -58.15 45.11 -21.59
N PRO A 3 -56.89 45.03 -22.11
CA PRO A 3 -56.19 43.80 -22.24
C PRO A 3 -55.49 43.41 -20.89
N ALA A 4 -55.65 42.16 -20.47
CA ALA A 4 -55.03 41.63 -19.34
C ALA A 4 -53.56 41.23 -19.71
N LEU A 5 -52.56 41.76 -18.98
CA LEU A 5 -51.17 41.43 -19.10
C LEU A 5 -50.96 40.18 -18.30
N ALA A 6 -50.61 39.05 -18.94
CA ALA A 6 -50.19 37.82 -18.27
C ALA A 6 -48.70 37.94 -17.99
N ALA A 7 -48.32 37.97 -16.71
CA ALA A 7 -46.93 37.91 -16.29
C ALA A 7 -46.46 36.45 -16.27
N ILE A 8 -45.54 36.11 -17.15
CA ILE A 8 -44.85 34.81 -17.14
C ILE A 8 -43.68 34.88 -16.13
N VAL A 9 -43.82 34.19 -15.00
CA VAL A 9 -42.73 34.03 -14.02
C VAL A 9 -41.81 32.89 -14.49
N PHE A 10 -40.61 33.25 -14.93
CA PHE A 10 -39.55 32.27 -15.22
C PHE A 10 -38.90 31.84 -13.90
N LEU A 11 -39.18 30.61 -13.47
CA LEU A 11 -38.52 29.98 -12.34
C LEU A 11 -37.16 29.44 -12.81
N VAL A 12 -36.07 30.16 -12.52
CA VAL A 12 -34.72 29.72 -12.79
C VAL A 12 -34.34 28.72 -11.72
N PHE A 13 -34.33 27.43 -12.06
CA PHE A 13 -33.75 26.37 -11.22
C PHE A 13 -32.22 26.48 -11.27
N PHE A 14 -31.62 27.02 -10.23
CA PHE A 14 -30.18 26.93 -10.02
C PHE A 14 -29.87 25.51 -9.57
N CYS A 15 -29.48 24.64 -10.52
CA CYS A 15 -28.81 23.37 -10.16
C CYS A 15 -27.44 23.71 -9.55
N PHE A 16 -27.34 23.66 -8.24
CA PHE A 16 -26.06 23.55 -7.58
C PHE A 16 -25.49 22.14 -7.88
N THR A 17 -24.66 22.02 -8.91
CA THR A 17 -23.76 20.91 -9.06
C THR A 17 -22.66 21.12 -8.03
N GLY A 18 -22.86 20.58 -6.81
CA GLY A 18 -21.78 20.43 -5.86
C GLY A 18 -20.73 19.55 -6.53
N GLU A 19 -19.61 20.13 -6.93
CA GLU A 19 -18.42 19.33 -7.22
C GLU A 19 -18.11 18.56 -5.92
N LEU A 20 -18.31 17.24 -5.95
CA LEU A 20 -17.71 16.37 -4.96
C LEU A 20 -16.19 16.57 -5.13
N HIS A 21 -15.62 17.42 -4.28
CA HIS A 21 -14.17 17.44 -4.13
C HIS A 21 -13.78 16.04 -3.68
N ALA A 22 -13.12 15.29 -4.56
CA ALA A 22 -12.40 14.10 -4.15
C ALA A 22 -11.47 14.56 -3.02
N ALA A 23 -11.46 13.83 -1.89
CA ALA A 23 -10.57 14.15 -0.78
C ALA A 23 -9.14 14.27 -1.32
N ASP A 24 -8.39 15.21 -0.79
CA ASP A 24 -7.02 15.50 -1.26
C ASP A 24 -6.08 14.41 -0.71
N VAL A 25 -6.10 13.23 -1.36
CA VAL A 25 -5.21 12.12 -1.06
C VAL A 25 -3.83 12.47 -1.59
N ASP A 26 -2.91 12.78 -0.70
CA ASP A 26 -1.51 13.11 -1.03
C ASP A 26 -0.54 11.93 -0.91
N LEU A 27 -1.02 10.79 -0.40
CA LEU A 27 -0.30 9.53 -0.26
C LEU A 27 -1.13 8.36 -0.76
N GLU A 28 -0.59 7.61 -1.68
CA GLU A 28 -1.09 6.30 -2.11
C GLU A 28 -0.14 5.20 -1.67
N VAL A 29 -0.70 4.14 -1.08
CA VAL A 29 0.05 2.97 -0.62
C VAL A 29 -0.54 1.71 -1.25
N ILE A 30 0.30 0.93 -1.93
CA ILE A 30 -0.04 -0.44 -2.32
C ILE A 30 0.59 -1.39 -1.31
N LEU A 31 -0.26 -2.10 -0.56
CA LEU A 31 0.14 -3.19 0.31
C LEU A 31 0.24 -4.46 -0.53
N ALA A 32 1.46 -4.91 -0.79
CA ALA A 32 1.73 -6.05 -1.67
C ALA A 32 2.17 -7.26 -0.84
N ALA A 33 1.25 -8.19 -0.63
CA ALA A 33 1.41 -9.37 0.21
C ALA A 33 1.88 -10.58 -0.60
N ASP A 34 3.02 -11.16 -0.23
CA ASP A 34 3.49 -12.44 -0.75
C ASP A 34 2.55 -13.56 -0.30
N VAL A 35 2.04 -14.32 -1.26
CA VAL A 35 1.25 -15.54 -1.03
C VAL A 35 1.88 -16.74 -1.75
N SER A 36 3.18 -16.68 -1.99
CA SER A 36 3.94 -17.75 -2.65
C SER A 36 3.95 -19.04 -1.81
N ARG A 37 4.44 -20.11 -2.41
CA ARG A 37 4.35 -21.46 -1.84
C ARG A 37 5.14 -21.66 -0.54
N SER A 38 6.09 -20.78 -0.22
CA SER A 38 6.81 -20.82 1.05
C SER A 38 5.96 -20.46 2.25
N ILE A 39 4.88 -19.72 2.04
CA ILE A 39 3.91 -19.33 3.06
C ILE A 39 2.83 -20.40 3.19
N ASP A 40 2.75 -21.06 4.35
CA ASP A 40 1.71 -22.06 4.63
C ASP A 40 0.34 -21.41 4.93
N ASP A 41 -0.72 -22.22 5.03
CA ASP A 41 -2.08 -21.69 5.22
C ASP A 41 -2.24 -20.99 6.58
N GLY A 42 -1.54 -21.45 7.63
CA GLY A 42 -1.56 -20.80 8.94
C GLY A 42 -0.83 -19.45 8.91
N GLU A 43 0.28 -19.36 8.21
CA GLU A 43 1.05 -18.13 8.00
C GLU A 43 0.28 -17.13 7.15
N PHE A 44 -0.39 -17.61 6.10
CA PHE A 44 -1.30 -16.80 5.29
C PHE A 44 -2.44 -16.19 6.13
N ASP A 45 -3.06 -16.98 6.99
CA ASP A 45 -4.10 -16.51 7.90
C ASP A 45 -3.59 -15.44 8.87
N LEU A 46 -2.38 -15.64 9.42
CA LEU A 46 -1.74 -14.65 10.32
C LEU A 46 -1.39 -13.37 9.58
N GLN A 47 -0.90 -13.47 8.35
CA GLN A 47 -0.59 -12.32 7.50
C GLN A 47 -1.86 -11.50 7.20
N ARG A 48 -2.94 -12.14 6.77
CA ARG A 48 -4.22 -11.47 6.50
C ARG A 48 -4.79 -10.77 7.73
N LYS A 49 -4.82 -11.47 8.87
CA LYS A 49 -5.25 -10.90 10.15
C LYS A 49 -4.34 -9.74 10.57
N GLY A 50 -3.05 -9.86 10.29
CA GLY A 50 -2.09 -8.81 10.59
C GLY A 50 -2.31 -7.54 9.78
N TYR A 51 -2.55 -7.64 8.48
CA TYR A 51 -2.92 -6.48 7.64
C TYR A 51 -4.21 -5.83 8.11
N ALA A 52 -5.25 -6.63 8.36
CA ALA A 52 -6.54 -6.14 8.84
C ALA A 52 -6.40 -5.40 10.18
N ALA A 53 -5.66 -5.97 11.14
CA ALA A 53 -5.40 -5.36 12.43
C ALA A 53 -4.56 -4.09 12.31
N ALA A 54 -3.55 -4.06 11.43
CA ALA A 54 -2.70 -2.89 11.23
C ALA A 54 -3.49 -1.70 10.66
N LEU A 55 -4.37 -1.93 9.70
CA LEU A 55 -5.18 -0.87 9.09
C LEU A 55 -6.10 -0.19 10.12
N THR A 56 -6.63 -0.95 11.09
CA THR A 56 -7.51 -0.43 12.15
C THR A 56 -6.77 -0.03 13.44
N ASP A 57 -5.43 -0.12 13.45
CA ASP A 57 -4.62 0.22 14.61
C ASP A 57 -4.70 1.73 14.92
N PRO A 58 -4.88 2.14 16.19
CA PRO A 58 -4.92 3.54 16.58
C PRO A 58 -3.69 4.36 16.16
N ARG A 59 -2.50 3.74 16.08
CA ARG A 59 -1.26 4.40 15.61
C ARG A 59 -1.40 4.81 14.15
N VAL A 60 -1.92 3.92 13.30
CA VAL A 60 -2.14 4.16 11.87
C VAL A 60 -3.23 5.21 11.66
N LEU A 61 -4.36 5.09 12.34
CA LEU A 61 -5.45 6.07 12.26
C LEU A 61 -5.03 7.46 12.78
N THR A 62 -4.15 7.52 13.78
CA THR A 62 -3.59 8.78 14.27
C THR A 62 -2.66 9.42 13.23
N ALA A 63 -1.80 8.62 12.60
CA ALA A 63 -0.91 9.08 11.54
C ALA A 63 -1.71 9.62 10.34
N ILE A 64 -2.80 8.95 9.93
CA ILE A 64 -3.70 9.43 8.87
C ILE A 64 -4.32 10.78 9.22
N ARG A 65 -4.89 10.90 10.43
CA ARG A 65 -5.51 12.15 10.90
C ARG A 65 -4.53 13.32 11.03
N GLY A 66 -3.27 13.04 11.28
CA GLY A 66 -2.19 14.04 11.34
C GLY A 66 -1.80 14.64 9.99
N ARG A 67 -2.31 14.13 8.88
CA ARG A 67 -2.01 14.63 7.53
C ARG A 67 -2.90 15.82 7.14
N SER A 68 -2.40 16.67 6.25
CA SER A 68 -3.14 17.85 5.77
C SER A 68 -4.45 17.50 5.06
N GLY A 69 -4.53 16.37 4.36
CA GLY A 69 -5.76 15.87 3.72
C GLY A 69 -6.58 14.96 4.63
N ALA A 70 -6.03 14.55 5.79
CA ALA A 70 -6.62 13.57 6.72
C ALA A 70 -7.11 12.28 6.04
N ALA A 71 -6.49 11.90 4.91
CA ALA A 71 -6.85 10.73 4.12
C ALA A 71 -5.62 10.15 3.40
N ILE A 72 -5.66 8.84 3.17
CA ILE A 72 -4.72 8.12 2.31
C ILE A 72 -5.48 7.23 1.33
N GLY A 73 -4.91 6.97 0.15
CA GLY A 73 -5.38 5.94 -0.77
C GLY A 73 -4.64 4.63 -0.49
N VAL A 74 -5.38 3.54 -0.33
CA VAL A 74 -4.81 2.21 -0.11
C VAL A 74 -5.36 1.24 -1.14
N CYS A 75 -4.48 0.38 -1.65
CA CYS A 75 -4.82 -0.79 -2.45
C CYS A 75 -4.14 -2.01 -1.83
N PHE A 76 -4.81 -3.15 -1.76
CA PHE A 76 -4.24 -4.40 -1.28
C PHE A 76 -4.14 -5.41 -2.42
N ILE A 77 -2.93 -5.86 -2.70
CA ILE A 77 -2.67 -6.87 -3.73
C ILE A 77 -2.02 -8.11 -3.11
N GLU A 78 -2.34 -9.26 -3.67
CA GLU A 78 -1.60 -10.50 -3.46
C GLU A 78 -0.79 -10.85 -4.68
N TRP A 79 0.39 -11.43 -4.44
CA TRP A 79 1.30 -11.81 -5.51
C TRP A 79 2.06 -13.09 -5.18
N SER A 80 2.47 -13.81 -6.22
CA SER A 80 3.38 -14.95 -6.12
C SER A 80 4.31 -15.03 -7.34
N GLY A 81 4.03 -15.84 -8.33
CA GLY A 81 4.82 -16.01 -9.55
C GLY A 81 4.79 -14.81 -10.50
N GLU A 82 5.44 -14.96 -11.64
CA GLU A 82 5.60 -13.88 -12.61
C GLU A 82 4.26 -13.38 -13.20
N GLU A 83 3.26 -14.27 -13.33
CA GLU A 83 1.93 -13.96 -13.87
C GLU A 83 0.85 -13.96 -12.78
N ASP A 84 1.25 -14.09 -11.51
CA ASP A 84 0.35 -14.29 -10.38
C ASP A 84 0.25 -13.01 -9.54
N GLN A 85 -0.50 -12.01 -9.97
CA GLN A 85 -0.82 -10.80 -9.22
C GLN A 85 -2.33 -10.55 -9.25
N GLN A 86 -2.92 -10.28 -8.10
CA GLN A 86 -4.34 -10.04 -7.93
C GLN A 86 -4.60 -8.82 -7.06
N VAL A 87 -5.44 -7.91 -7.54
CA VAL A 87 -6.04 -6.88 -6.69
C VAL A 87 -7.12 -7.54 -5.84
N VAL A 88 -6.90 -7.57 -4.54
CA VAL A 88 -7.85 -8.12 -3.55
C VAL A 88 -8.79 -7.02 -3.07
N VAL A 89 -8.25 -5.84 -2.77
CA VAL A 89 -9.02 -4.62 -2.48
C VAL A 89 -8.48 -3.51 -3.37
N ASP A 90 -9.33 -3.02 -4.27
CA ASP A 90 -8.97 -1.93 -5.17
C ASP A 90 -8.91 -0.60 -4.42
N TRP A 91 -8.38 0.43 -5.08
CA TRP A 91 -8.15 1.75 -4.53
C TRP A 91 -9.29 2.23 -3.63
N SER A 92 -9.02 2.33 -2.36
CA SER A 92 -9.96 2.74 -1.32
C SER A 92 -9.34 3.86 -0.49
N GLU A 93 -10.15 4.82 -0.11
CA GLU A 93 -9.76 5.93 0.76
C GLU A 93 -9.91 5.51 2.22
N ILE A 94 -8.94 5.88 3.06
CA ILE A 94 -9.02 5.73 4.52
C ILE A 94 -8.90 7.12 5.14
N ARG A 95 -9.96 7.54 5.83
CA ARG A 95 -10.06 8.77 6.64
C ARG A 95 -10.20 8.47 8.11
N ASP A 96 -10.89 7.37 8.41
CA ASP A 96 -11.30 7.01 9.76
C ASP A 96 -11.34 5.49 9.97
N GLU A 97 -11.83 5.08 11.15
CA GLU A 97 -11.94 3.69 11.55
C GLU A 97 -12.98 2.90 10.74
N GLU A 98 -14.05 3.53 10.26
CA GLU A 98 -15.09 2.88 9.45
C GLU A 98 -14.54 2.51 8.06
N ASP A 99 -13.85 3.44 7.42
CA ASP A 99 -13.18 3.19 6.13
C ASP A 99 -12.15 2.05 6.29
N ALA A 100 -11.30 2.11 7.31
CA ALA A 100 -10.29 1.09 7.61
C ALA A 100 -10.91 -0.28 7.90
N GLY A 101 -12.00 -0.33 8.68
CA GLY A 101 -12.74 -1.54 9.02
C GLY A 101 -13.37 -2.21 7.79
N THR A 102 -13.84 -1.41 6.84
CA THR A 102 -14.40 -1.91 5.58
C THR A 102 -13.31 -2.63 4.76
N ILE A 103 -12.14 -2.02 4.61
CA ILE A 103 -11.00 -2.61 3.90
C ILE A 103 -10.51 -3.87 4.63
N ALA A 104 -10.35 -3.80 5.96
CA ALA A 104 -9.93 -4.92 6.78
C ALA A 104 -10.87 -6.14 6.61
N THR A 105 -12.19 -5.89 6.60
CA THR A 105 -13.20 -6.92 6.37
C THR A 105 -13.07 -7.54 4.98
N ALA A 106 -12.86 -6.73 3.95
CA ALA A 106 -12.68 -7.21 2.59
C ALA A 106 -11.41 -8.08 2.44
N ILE A 107 -10.30 -7.67 3.09
CA ILE A 107 -9.06 -8.46 3.14
C ILE A 107 -9.32 -9.82 3.78
N LEU A 108 -10.00 -9.88 4.91
CA LEU A 108 -10.26 -11.12 5.64
C LEU A 108 -11.22 -12.07 4.88
N ALA A 109 -12.17 -11.52 4.13
CA ALA A 109 -13.18 -12.30 3.44
C ALA A 109 -12.70 -12.91 2.11
N ALA A 110 -11.63 -12.37 1.51
CA ALA A 110 -11.17 -12.82 0.21
C ALA A 110 -10.45 -14.19 0.32
N PRO A 111 -10.62 -15.10 -0.65
CA PRO A 111 -9.84 -16.34 -0.70
C PRO A 111 -8.37 -16.03 -1.04
N ARG A 112 -7.46 -16.96 -0.74
CA ARG A 112 -6.06 -16.88 -1.18
C ARG A 112 -6.01 -16.92 -2.71
N SER A 113 -5.28 -15.97 -3.31
CA SER A 113 -5.26 -15.82 -4.77
C SER A 113 -4.38 -16.86 -5.46
N PHE A 114 -3.20 -17.16 -4.91
CA PHE A 114 -2.17 -17.97 -5.57
C PHE A 114 -1.37 -18.83 -4.60
N MET A 115 -0.59 -19.76 -5.15
CA MET A 115 0.44 -20.55 -4.46
C MET A 115 1.61 -20.83 -5.43
N GLY A 116 2.13 -19.78 -6.07
CA GLY A 116 3.16 -19.88 -7.10
C GLY A 116 4.60 -19.79 -6.57
N ARG A 117 5.51 -19.40 -7.46
CA ARG A 117 6.89 -19.02 -7.14
C ARG A 117 6.88 -17.64 -6.49
N THR A 118 8.05 -16.99 -6.38
CA THR A 118 8.19 -15.67 -5.77
C THR A 118 8.77 -14.69 -6.79
N SER A 119 7.94 -13.78 -7.30
CA SER A 119 8.33 -12.73 -8.25
C SER A 119 8.09 -11.35 -7.67
N ILE A 120 9.03 -10.89 -6.86
CA ILE A 120 9.01 -9.52 -6.31
C ILE A 120 9.04 -8.49 -7.46
N SER A 121 9.78 -8.80 -8.53
CA SER A 121 9.85 -7.93 -9.71
C SER A 121 8.49 -7.73 -10.38
N ALA A 122 7.72 -8.81 -10.57
CA ALA A 122 6.39 -8.72 -11.16
C ALA A 122 5.38 -8.03 -10.22
N ALA A 123 5.51 -8.21 -8.90
CA ALA A 123 4.72 -7.47 -7.92
C ALA A 123 4.97 -5.96 -8.00
N ILE A 124 6.23 -5.53 -8.14
CA ILE A 124 6.59 -4.12 -8.33
C ILE A 124 6.03 -3.59 -9.64
N ASP A 125 6.20 -4.31 -10.74
CA ASP A 125 5.71 -3.89 -12.07
C ASP A 125 4.19 -3.76 -12.07
N PHE A 126 3.49 -4.72 -11.48
CA PHE A 126 2.04 -4.69 -11.34
C PHE A 126 1.57 -3.51 -10.48
N ALA A 127 2.23 -3.26 -9.34
CA ALA A 127 1.93 -2.13 -8.48
C ALA A 127 2.10 -0.80 -9.23
N MET A 128 3.19 -0.62 -9.98
CA MET A 128 3.43 0.57 -10.78
C MET A 128 2.35 0.78 -11.85
N ALA A 129 1.94 -0.29 -12.54
CA ALA A 129 0.84 -0.24 -13.51
C ALA A 129 -0.51 0.07 -12.84
N HIS A 130 -0.67 -0.31 -11.56
CA HIS A 130 -1.91 -0.10 -10.83
C HIS A 130 -2.03 1.32 -10.26
N PHE A 131 -0.93 2.00 -9.93
CA PHE A 131 -0.96 3.45 -9.60
C PHE A 131 -1.58 4.28 -10.73
N ALA A 132 -1.33 3.92 -11.98
CA ALA A 132 -1.93 4.61 -13.14
C ALA A 132 -3.46 4.48 -13.23
N LYS A 133 -4.07 3.58 -12.48
CA LYS A 133 -5.54 3.36 -12.42
C LYS A 133 -6.18 4.10 -11.23
N SER A 134 -5.39 4.73 -10.37
CA SER A 134 -5.92 5.52 -9.27
C SER A 134 -6.71 6.73 -9.78
N LYS A 135 -7.74 7.08 -9.04
CA LYS A 135 -8.54 8.29 -9.28
C LYS A 135 -7.93 9.56 -8.69
N TRP A 136 -6.93 9.41 -7.83
CA TRP A 136 -6.23 10.52 -7.19
C TRP A 136 -4.95 10.87 -7.94
N GLN A 137 -4.40 12.03 -7.64
CA GLN A 137 -3.08 12.47 -8.10
C GLN A 137 -2.19 12.72 -6.88
N ALA A 138 -1.91 11.64 -6.15
CA ALA A 138 -1.08 11.73 -4.96
C ALA A 138 0.34 12.17 -5.30
N LYS A 139 0.94 12.94 -4.40
CA LYS A 139 2.33 13.40 -4.53
C LYS A 139 3.34 12.29 -4.20
N ARG A 140 2.88 11.24 -3.53
CA ARG A 140 3.71 10.13 -3.06
C ARG A 140 3.05 8.79 -3.32
N HIS A 141 3.86 7.89 -3.85
CA HIS A 141 3.49 6.51 -4.13
C HIS A 141 4.41 5.59 -3.35
N ILE A 142 3.84 4.74 -2.51
CA ILE A 142 4.58 3.74 -1.73
C ILE A 142 4.12 2.35 -2.16
N ILE A 143 5.08 1.48 -2.45
CA ILE A 143 4.88 0.05 -2.58
C ILE A 143 5.43 -0.58 -1.31
N ASP A 144 4.58 -1.18 -0.52
CA ASP A 144 4.93 -1.94 0.68
C ASP A 144 5.01 -3.43 0.32
N ILE A 145 6.22 -3.94 0.14
CA ILE A 145 6.47 -5.35 -0.20
C ILE A 145 6.71 -6.16 1.06
N SER A 146 5.82 -7.11 1.36
CA SER A 146 6.06 -8.12 2.40
C SER A 146 6.27 -9.50 1.80
N GLY A 147 7.21 -10.25 2.35
CA GLY A 147 7.47 -11.63 1.92
C GLY A 147 8.56 -12.31 2.73
N ASP A 148 8.65 -13.64 2.59
CA ASP A 148 9.56 -14.53 3.30
C ASP A 148 10.70 -15.07 2.41
N GLY A 149 10.80 -14.58 1.16
CA GLY A 149 11.76 -15.12 0.20
C GLY A 149 12.40 -14.11 -0.75
N THR A 150 13.37 -14.60 -1.52
CA THR A 150 14.04 -13.85 -2.58
C THR A 150 13.26 -13.93 -3.88
N ASN A 151 13.51 -12.98 -4.79
CA ASN A 151 13.00 -13.08 -6.16
C ASN A 151 13.57 -14.30 -6.87
N ASN A 152 12.74 -15.28 -7.22
CA ASN A 152 13.15 -16.51 -7.89
C ASN A 152 12.39 -16.79 -9.20
N SER A 153 11.61 -15.81 -9.66
CA SER A 153 10.85 -15.84 -10.90
C SER A 153 10.77 -14.43 -11.50
N GLY A 154 10.59 -14.35 -12.80
CA GLY A 154 10.54 -13.09 -13.52
C GLY A 154 11.92 -12.44 -13.75
N ARG A 155 11.90 -11.16 -14.08
CA ARG A 155 13.12 -10.39 -14.36
C ARG A 155 13.92 -10.06 -13.09
N PRO A 156 15.17 -9.58 -13.20
CA PRO A 156 15.92 -9.11 -12.04
C PRO A 156 15.16 -8.06 -11.23
N VAL A 157 15.03 -8.30 -9.91
CA VAL A 157 14.26 -7.41 -9.03
C VAL A 157 14.85 -6.00 -8.96
N THR A 158 16.18 -5.87 -9.08
CA THR A 158 16.86 -4.57 -9.09
C THR A 158 16.46 -3.70 -10.27
N GLU A 159 16.17 -4.31 -11.43
CA GLU A 159 15.68 -3.58 -12.60
C GLU A 159 14.26 -3.04 -12.38
N ALA A 160 13.37 -3.87 -11.80
CA ALA A 160 12.00 -3.44 -11.47
C ALA A 160 12.01 -2.32 -10.42
N ARG A 161 12.81 -2.50 -9.34
CA ARG A 161 13.02 -1.49 -8.31
C ARG A 161 13.51 -0.16 -8.90
N ASP A 162 14.58 -0.21 -9.68
CA ASP A 162 15.22 1.01 -10.20
C ASP A 162 14.28 1.77 -11.15
N GLN A 163 13.48 1.06 -11.95
CA GLN A 163 12.45 1.68 -12.80
C GLN A 163 11.32 2.31 -11.98
N ALA A 164 10.85 1.65 -10.91
CA ALA A 164 9.82 2.18 -10.03
C ALA A 164 10.32 3.47 -9.33
N ILE A 165 11.58 3.47 -8.84
CA ILE A 165 12.21 4.64 -8.22
C ILE A 165 12.36 5.78 -9.23
N ALA A 166 12.79 5.50 -10.45
CA ALA A 166 12.90 6.49 -11.51
C ALA A 166 11.54 7.11 -11.87
N SER A 167 10.45 6.38 -11.66
CA SER A 167 9.07 6.84 -11.83
C SER A 167 8.50 7.54 -10.58
N GLY A 168 9.29 7.75 -9.54
CA GLY A 168 8.92 8.51 -8.34
C GLY A 168 8.33 7.69 -7.20
N ALA A 169 8.29 6.36 -7.30
CA ALA A 169 7.83 5.51 -6.22
C ALA A 169 8.90 5.28 -5.14
N THR A 170 8.45 5.01 -3.93
CA THR A 170 9.27 4.47 -2.84
C THR A 170 8.86 3.03 -2.59
N ILE A 171 9.83 2.14 -2.46
CA ILE A 171 9.59 0.74 -2.14
C ILE A 171 10.11 0.47 -0.73
N ASN A 172 9.21 0.19 0.19
CA ASN A 172 9.52 -0.28 1.53
C ASN A 172 9.39 -1.80 1.60
N GLY A 173 10.06 -2.41 2.56
CA GLY A 173 10.05 -3.85 2.73
C GLY A 173 9.63 -4.28 4.13
N LEU A 174 8.97 -5.43 4.22
CA LEU A 174 8.81 -6.22 5.44
C LEU A 174 9.34 -7.61 5.15
N ALA A 175 10.56 -7.90 5.61
CA ALA A 175 11.16 -9.22 5.49
C ALA A 175 10.68 -10.10 6.64
N ILE A 176 10.02 -11.20 6.33
CA ILE A 176 9.53 -12.17 7.31
C ILE A 176 10.54 -13.32 7.40
N ILE A 177 11.12 -13.50 8.57
CA ILE A 177 12.05 -14.61 8.81
C ILE A 177 11.21 -15.83 9.12
N ASN A 178 11.30 -16.83 8.25
CA ASN A 178 10.65 -18.12 8.48
C ASN A 178 11.71 -19.13 8.90
N ASP A 179 11.82 -19.37 10.21
CA ASP A 179 12.78 -20.34 10.79
C ASP A 179 12.28 -21.79 10.68
N ARG A 180 11.08 -22.02 10.18
CA ARG A 180 10.58 -23.39 9.98
C ARG A 180 11.30 -23.98 8.76
N PRO A 181 12.01 -25.10 8.91
CA PRO A 181 12.66 -25.75 7.78
C PRO A 181 11.60 -26.39 6.88
N ASN A 182 11.01 -25.60 6.00
CA ASN A 182 10.23 -26.13 4.91
C ASN A 182 11.21 -26.77 3.93
N LEU A 183 11.37 -28.10 4.03
CA LEU A 183 12.30 -28.91 3.27
C LEU A 183 12.13 -28.64 1.76
N GLY A 184 13.00 -27.84 1.18
CA GLY A 184 13.01 -27.49 -0.24
C GLY A 184 13.09 -25.99 -0.55
N TYR A 185 12.81 -25.10 0.40
CA TYR A 185 12.79 -23.64 0.16
C TYR A 185 13.92 -22.87 0.88
N SER A 186 14.75 -23.53 1.67
CA SER A 186 15.76 -22.88 2.53
C SER A 186 16.73 -21.97 1.77
N ALA A 187 17.15 -22.33 0.56
CA ALA A 187 18.04 -21.49 -0.24
C ALA A 187 17.38 -20.18 -0.69
N HIS A 188 16.04 -20.16 -0.74
CA HIS A 188 15.22 -19.03 -1.16
C HIS A 188 14.78 -18.18 0.04
N THR A 189 14.36 -18.80 1.13
CA THR A 189 13.94 -18.10 2.37
C THR A 189 15.12 -17.70 3.24
N GLN A 190 16.27 -18.37 3.10
CA GLN A 190 17.50 -18.10 3.83
C GLN A 190 18.70 -17.88 2.88
N PRO A 191 18.69 -16.81 2.08
CA PRO A 191 19.78 -16.53 1.13
C PRO A 191 21.09 -16.20 1.87
N PRO A 192 22.25 -16.29 1.20
CA PRO A 192 23.52 -15.87 1.78
C PRO A 192 23.47 -14.46 2.36
N GLY A 193 23.86 -14.30 3.62
CA GLY A 193 23.75 -13.03 4.36
C GLY A 193 22.37 -12.75 4.96
N GLY A 194 21.39 -13.64 4.73
CA GLY A 194 20.05 -13.57 5.26
C GLY A 194 19.10 -12.69 4.42
N LEU A 195 17.82 -12.95 4.57
CA LEU A 195 16.77 -12.25 3.85
C LEU A 195 16.76 -10.71 4.08
N PRO A 196 17.04 -10.19 5.29
CA PRO A 196 17.13 -8.75 5.49
C PRO A 196 18.21 -8.06 4.66
N LEU A 197 19.37 -8.71 4.48
CA LEU A 197 20.43 -8.17 3.62
C LEU A 197 19.98 -8.17 2.15
N TYR A 198 19.37 -9.25 1.70
CA TYR A 198 18.83 -9.35 0.35
C TYR A 198 17.83 -8.22 0.05
N TYR A 199 16.86 -7.98 0.95
CA TYR A 199 15.86 -6.92 0.78
C TYR A 199 16.51 -5.53 0.72
N ARG A 200 17.48 -5.25 1.62
CA ARG A 200 18.20 -3.97 1.61
C ARG A 200 18.96 -3.71 0.33
N GLN A 201 19.56 -4.73 -0.23
CA GLN A 201 20.42 -4.59 -1.42
C GLN A 201 19.62 -4.61 -2.73
N ASN A 202 18.51 -5.34 -2.77
CA ASN A 202 17.85 -5.67 -4.03
C ASN A 202 16.41 -5.17 -4.13
N VAL A 203 15.66 -5.02 -3.03
CA VAL A 203 14.22 -4.80 -3.07
C VAL A 203 13.84 -3.36 -2.73
N ILE A 204 14.26 -2.87 -1.56
CA ILE A 204 13.87 -1.52 -1.12
C ILE A 204 14.63 -0.42 -1.85
N GLY A 205 14.00 0.74 -1.99
CA GLY A 205 14.62 1.90 -2.59
C GLY A 205 13.68 3.10 -2.74
N GLY A 206 14.25 4.21 -3.14
CA GLY A 206 13.53 5.49 -3.22
C GLY A 206 13.68 6.36 -1.97
N PRO A 207 13.09 7.58 -1.97
CA PRO A 207 13.24 8.52 -0.87
C PRO A 207 12.71 7.98 0.45
N ASN A 208 13.56 7.97 1.49
CA ASN A 208 13.26 7.48 2.84
C ASN A 208 12.83 6.01 2.91
N ALA A 209 13.18 5.20 1.90
CA ALA A 209 12.89 3.77 1.93
C ALA A 209 13.49 3.08 3.15
N PHE A 210 12.75 2.15 3.72
CA PHE A 210 13.21 1.40 4.88
C PHE A 210 12.72 -0.05 4.86
N LEU A 211 13.42 -0.87 5.62
CA LEU A 211 13.09 -2.28 5.84
C LEU A 211 12.72 -2.50 7.30
N LEU A 212 11.61 -3.18 7.52
CA LEU A 212 11.29 -3.82 8.78
C LEU A 212 11.54 -5.33 8.67
N VAL A 213 11.95 -5.96 9.77
CA VAL A 213 12.20 -7.39 9.85
C VAL A 213 11.35 -7.96 10.98
N VAL A 214 10.59 -8.99 10.69
CA VAL A 214 9.87 -9.77 11.70
C VAL A 214 10.43 -11.18 11.78
N GLN A 215 10.51 -11.71 13.00
CA GLN A 215 11.12 -13.03 13.24
C GLN A 215 10.15 -14.19 13.00
N ASP A 216 8.84 -13.88 12.96
CA ASP A 216 7.77 -14.84 12.69
C ASP A 216 6.45 -14.13 12.33
N PHE A 217 5.49 -14.89 11.83
CA PHE A 217 4.17 -14.37 11.50
C PHE A 217 3.33 -13.93 12.71
N ASN A 218 3.65 -14.38 13.95
CA ASN A 218 2.92 -13.92 15.14
C ASN A 218 3.20 -12.44 15.45
N SER A 219 4.39 -11.96 15.11
CA SER A 219 4.79 -10.55 15.27
C SER A 219 4.35 -9.66 14.11
N PHE A 220 3.72 -10.21 13.08
CA PHE A 220 3.42 -9.51 11.83
C PHE A 220 2.47 -8.32 12.05
N ALA A 221 1.39 -8.50 12.81
CA ALA A 221 0.38 -7.46 13.00
C ALA A 221 0.97 -6.17 13.62
N ASP A 222 1.74 -6.31 14.71
CA ASP A 222 2.37 -5.16 15.39
C ASP A 222 3.45 -4.51 14.50
N ALA A 223 4.25 -5.33 13.82
CA ALA A 223 5.26 -4.84 12.90
C ALA A 223 4.65 -4.08 11.72
N MET A 224 3.56 -4.59 11.14
CA MET A 224 2.85 -3.94 10.04
C MET A 224 2.19 -2.63 10.49
N ALA A 225 1.58 -2.57 11.68
CA ALA A 225 1.02 -1.34 12.22
C ALA A 225 2.10 -0.27 12.43
N ASN A 226 3.25 -0.64 13.02
CA ASN A 226 4.38 0.26 13.20
C ASN A 226 4.95 0.74 11.85
N LYS A 227 5.06 -0.18 10.89
CA LYS A 227 5.57 0.12 9.55
C LYS A 227 4.66 1.10 8.84
N LEU A 228 3.35 0.82 8.78
CA LEU A 228 2.37 1.63 8.09
C LEU A 228 2.23 3.02 8.73
N ALA A 229 2.19 3.12 10.07
CA ALA A 229 2.20 4.42 10.75
C ALA A 229 3.44 5.24 10.37
N LYS A 230 4.62 4.63 10.34
CA LYS A 230 5.86 5.31 9.94
C LYS A 230 5.83 5.76 8.47
N GLU A 231 5.31 4.98 7.56
CA GLU A 231 5.15 5.33 6.14
C GLU A 231 4.28 6.56 5.97
N ILE A 232 3.21 6.62 6.74
CA ILE A 232 2.27 7.74 6.75
C ILE A 232 2.93 8.99 7.36
N ASP A 233 3.60 8.90 8.53
CA ASP A 233 4.21 10.03 9.25
C ASP A 233 5.38 10.66 8.48
N VAL A 234 6.28 9.87 7.91
CA VAL A 234 7.41 10.38 7.10
C VAL A 234 6.90 11.25 5.96
N ALA A 235 5.67 11.03 5.52
CA ALA A 235 4.99 11.84 4.55
C ALA A 235 4.69 13.27 5.07
N GLY A 236 4.24 13.41 6.32
CA GLY A 236 3.92 14.70 6.94
C GLY A 236 5.15 15.57 7.18
N SER A 237 6.21 14.99 7.75
CA SER A 237 7.41 15.74 8.15
C SER A 237 8.19 16.37 6.98
N ALA A 238 8.12 15.80 5.78
CA ALA A 238 8.77 16.34 4.59
C ALA A 238 8.02 17.55 4.00
N ALA A 239 6.69 17.60 4.16
CA ALA A 239 5.87 18.73 3.74
C ALA A 239 6.02 19.94 4.68
N GLU A 240 6.05 19.70 6.00
CA GLU A 240 6.24 20.75 7.00
C GLU A 240 7.60 21.44 6.88
N LYS A 241 8.69 20.68 6.62
CA LYS A 241 10.02 21.26 6.39
C LYS A 241 10.09 22.14 5.14
N ARG A 242 9.29 21.87 4.10
CA ARG A 242 9.25 22.73 2.91
C ARG A 242 8.48 24.02 3.13
N VAL A 243 7.39 23.98 3.90
CA VAL A 243 6.61 25.18 4.24
C VAL A 243 7.44 26.11 5.13
N SER A 244 8.12 25.58 6.15
CA SER A 244 8.95 26.39 7.05
C SER A 244 10.18 27.03 6.37
N LEU A 245 10.64 26.50 5.22
CA LEU A 245 11.73 27.08 4.44
C LEU A 245 11.27 28.17 3.45
N LEU A 246 9.98 28.25 3.16
CA LEU A 246 9.40 29.26 2.28
C LEU A 246 8.95 30.52 3.06
N ASP A 247 8.74 30.41 4.36
CA ASP A 247 8.33 31.52 5.23
C ASP A 247 9.50 32.41 5.73
N PHE A 248 10.74 32.15 5.29
CA PHE A 248 11.96 32.89 5.66
C PHE A 248 12.64 33.62 4.49
N HIS A 249 11.86 34.05 3.48
CA HIS A 249 12.42 34.90 2.42
C HIS A 249 11.52 36.10 2.17
#